data_5ca74f48da35112fbb8680e7102e8243
#
_entry.id   5ca74f48da35112fbb8680e7102e8243
#
_cell.length_a   1.000
_cell.length_b   1.000
_cell.length_c   1.000
_cell.angle_alpha   90.00
_cell.angle_beta   90.00
_cell.angle_gamma   90.00
#
_symmetry.space_group_name_H-M   'P 1'
#
loop_
_entity.id
_entity.type
_entity.pdbx_description
1 polymer ?
#
loop_
_entity_poly.entity_id
_entity_poly.type
_entity_poly.pdbx_seq_one_letter_code
_entity_poly.pdbx_strand_id
1 'polypeptide(L)'
;RDPEMSRGLGDVYKRQGYGHTLGNSLRRVLLGSLEGAAITSVRIAGAQHEFSSLPGVVEDVTEIVLNLKKVKFKHNGKEPRLLSLRVHKQGVVTAADIADDTVYQVVNPDQIICTLDQDTMFECEFQVRVGRGFATGDENKVPDMPIGVIPIDSIFSPVTRVKYSVQNTRVGQMTDYDKLILEVWTDGRIAPADAMLQASAILRHHLDVFVNYDDKQVNFEEAPSAVQDEETARLRKLLNMSVNEIELSVRAANCL
;
A
#
# COMPACT_ATOMS: atom_id res chain seq x y z
N ARG A 1 -1.93 0.44 21.70
CA ARG A 1 -2.83 0.90 20.59
C ARG A 1 -2.24 0.31 19.34
N ASP A 2 -2.98 -0.57 18.68
CA ASP A 2 -2.55 -1.09 17.38
C ASP A 2 -2.30 0.10 16.45
N PRO A 3 -1.20 0.08 15.65
CA PRO A 3 -0.99 1.10 14.65
C PRO A 3 -2.24 1.16 13.77
N GLU A 4 -2.73 2.35 13.51
CA GLU A 4 -3.99 2.57 12.79
C GLU A 4 -3.94 1.87 11.43
N MET A 5 -4.41 0.63 11.41
CA MET A 5 -4.61 -0.09 10.16
C MET A 5 -5.74 0.59 9.41
N SER A 6 -5.40 1.31 8.35
CA SER A 6 -6.41 1.94 7.53
C SER A 6 -7.12 0.88 6.69
N ARG A 7 -8.46 0.95 6.65
CA ARG A 7 -9.35 0.05 5.92
C ARG A 7 -10.03 0.81 4.79
N GLY A 8 -9.90 0.31 3.57
CA GLY A 8 -10.66 0.77 2.42
C GLY A 8 -11.71 -0.27 2.02
N LEU A 9 -12.93 0.18 1.72
CA LEU A 9 -14.01 -0.64 1.21
C LEU A 9 -14.41 -0.12 -0.18
N GLY A 10 -14.44 -1.00 -1.17
CA GLY A 10 -14.86 -0.67 -2.53
C GLY A 10 -15.92 -1.65 -3.02
N ASP A 11 -16.98 -1.12 -3.61
CA ASP A 11 -18.05 -1.88 -4.26
C ASP A 11 -17.94 -1.69 -5.78
N VAL A 12 -17.88 -2.80 -6.53
CA VAL A 12 -17.85 -2.78 -7.99
C VAL A 12 -18.94 -3.71 -8.52
N TYR A 13 -19.78 -3.19 -9.42
CA TYR A 13 -20.82 -3.96 -10.10
C TYR A 13 -20.30 -4.49 -11.43
N LYS A 14 -20.35 -5.81 -11.64
CA LYS A 14 -19.91 -6.48 -12.87
C LYS A 14 -20.91 -7.55 -13.28
N ARG A 15 -20.94 -7.92 -14.58
CA ARG A 15 -21.74 -9.06 -15.05
C ARG A 15 -21.35 -10.34 -14.31
N GLN A 16 -22.27 -11.26 -14.21
CA GLN A 16 -22.14 -12.51 -13.47
C GLN A 16 -20.87 -13.29 -13.81
N GLY A 17 -20.18 -13.80 -12.79
CA GLY A 17 -18.96 -14.62 -12.91
C GLY A 17 -17.63 -13.86 -12.87
N TYR A 18 -17.62 -12.56 -13.12
CA TYR A 18 -16.37 -11.77 -13.10
C TYR A 18 -15.96 -11.30 -11.71
N GLY A 19 -16.87 -11.29 -10.74
CA GLY A 19 -16.59 -10.85 -9.37
C GLY A 19 -15.47 -11.67 -8.72
N HIS A 20 -15.54 -12.99 -8.81
CA HIS A 20 -14.52 -13.90 -8.26
C HIS A 20 -13.17 -13.78 -8.99
N THR A 21 -13.17 -13.68 -10.32
CA THR A 21 -11.96 -13.54 -11.12
C THR A 21 -11.19 -12.27 -10.76
N LEU A 22 -11.88 -11.14 -10.74
CA LEU A 22 -11.29 -9.86 -10.40
C LEU A 22 -10.87 -9.79 -8.93
N GLY A 23 -11.73 -10.26 -8.01
CA GLY A 23 -11.46 -10.26 -6.58
C GLY A 23 -10.22 -11.07 -6.22
N ASN A 24 -10.07 -12.27 -6.79
CA ASN A 24 -8.90 -13.10 -6.56
C ASN A 24 -7.63 -12.52 -7.20
N SER A 25 -7.72 -12.02 -8.43
CA SER A 25 -6.58 -11.41 -9.13
C SER A 25 -6.07 -10.17 -8.37
N LEU A 26 -6.97 -9.26 -7.98
CA LEU A 26 -6.61 -8.08 -7.20
C LEU A 26 -6.04 -8.44 -5.82
N ARG A 27 -6.63 -9.44 -5.13
CA ARG A 27 -6.11 -9.92 -3.86
C ARG A 27 -4.66 -10.39 -3.98
N ARG A 28 -4.33 -11.17 -5.01
CA ARG A 28 -2.96 -11.67 -5.23
C ARG A 28 -1.98 -10.54 -5.50
N VAL A 29 -2.36 -9.59 -6.34
CA VAL A 29 -1.51 -8.42 -6.66
C VAL A 29 -1.31 -7.53 -5.44
N LEU A 30 -2.37 -7.25 -4.67
CA LEU A 30 -2.31 -6.46 -3.45
C LEU A 30 -1.36 -7.05 -2.41
N LEU A 31 -1.37 -8.38 -2.21
CA LEU A 31 -0.55 -9.04 -1.20
C LEU A 31 0.91 -9.23 -1.62
N GLY A 32 1.19 -9.42 -2.92
CA GLY A 32 2.52 -9.86 -3.37
C GLY A 32 3.27 -8.90 -4.28
N SER A 33 2.60 -7.93 -4.91
CA SER A 33 3.21 -7.15 -5.99
C SER A 33 3.43 -5.68 -5.68
N LEU A 34 2.87 -5.16 -4.59
CA LEU A 34 3.09 -3.79 -4.18
C LEU A 34 4.49 -3.59 -3.61
N GLU A 35 5.07 -2.42 -3.90
CA GLU A 35 6.36 -2.02 -3.38
C GLU A 35 6.23 -1.44 -1.97
N GLY A 36 7.24 -1.67 -1.14
CA GLY A 36 7.36 -1.07 0.18
C GLY A 36 8.80 -1.05 0.64
N ALA A 37 9.10 -0.24 1.65
CA ALA A 37 10.43 -0.14 2.23
C ALA A 37 10.55 -1.01 3.49
N ALA A 38 11.68 -1.68 3.65
CA ALA A 38 11.99 -2.49 4.82
C ALA A 38 13.50 -2.54 5.10
N ILE A 39 13.86 -2.82 6.35
CA ILE A 39 15.25 -3.05 6.75
C ILE A 39 15.69 -4.41 6.20
N THR A 40 16.86 -4.46 5.59
CA THR A 40 17.43 -5.68 5.00
C THR A 40 18.65 -6.21 5.74
N SER A 41 19.39 -5.34 6.38
CA SER A 41 20.52 -5.71 7.22
C SER A 41 20.72 -4.70 8.33
N VAL A 42 21.33 -5.15 9.43
CA VAL A 42 21.61 -4.32 10.59
C VAL A 42 23.03 -4.60 11.08
N ARG A 43 23.70 -3.55 11.54
CA ARG A 43 24.96 -3.62 12.27
C ARG A 43 24.79 -2.91 13.60
N ILE A 44 25.01 -3.62 14.68
CA ILE A 44 24.92 -3.07 16.04
C ILE A 44 26.33 -3.03 16.63
N ALA A 45 26.73 -1.87 17.14
CA ALA A 45 28.05 -1.71 17.77
C ALA A 45 28.17 -2.66 18.98
N GLY A 46 29.25 -3.43 19.04
CA GLY A 46 29.47 -4.41 20.08
C GLY A 46 28.88 -5.80 19.84
N ALA A 47 28.01 -5.98 18.82
CA ALA A 47 27.49 -7.28 18.44
C ALA A 47 28.29 -7.88 17.27
N GLN A 48 28.72 -9.13 17.41
CA GLN A 48 29.41 -9.87 16.34
C GLN A 48 28.48 -10.79 15.56
N HIS A 49 27.40 -11.24 16.20
CA HIS A 49 26.39 -12.14 15.63
C HIS A 49 25.04 -11.93 16.32
N GLU A 50 24.00 -12.47 15.76
CA GLU A 50 22.61 -12.30 16.20
C GLU A 50 22.29 -12.87 17.60
N PHE A 51 23.10 -13.81 18.10
CA PHE A 51 22.93 -14.40 19.42
C PHE A 51 23.82 -13.75 20.51
N SER A 52 24.30 -12.54 20.26
CA SER A 52 25.07 -11.75 21.22
C SER A 52 24.17 -11.05 22.23
N SER A 53 24.66 -10.77 23.41
CA SER A 53 24.09 -9.84 24.38
C SER A 53 24.94 -8.58 24.45
N LEU A 54 24.31 -7.44 24.68
CA LEU A 54 24.98 -6.14 24.78
C LEU A 54 25.00 -5.67 26.24
N PRO A 55 26.14 -5.22 26.76
CA PRO A 55 26.21 -4.71 28.14
C PRO A 55 25.37 -3.40 28.24
N GLY A 56 24.51 -3.32 29.24
CA GLY A 56 23.66 -2.17 29.50
C GLY A 56 22.40 -2.08 28.62
N VAL A 57 22.09 -3.12 27.84
CA VAL A 57 20.85 -3.29 27.09
C VAL A 57 20.10 -4.49 27.67
N VAL A 58 18.81 -4.34 27.91
CA VAL A 58 17.97 -5.37 28.51
C VAL A 58 17.71 -6.52 27.54
N GLU A 59 17.38 -6.16 26.29
CA GLU A 59 17.08 -7.10 25.22
C GLU A 59 18.37 -7.65 24.59
N ASP A 60 18.34 -8.89 24.13
CA ASP A 60 19.41 -9.46 23.31
C ASP A 60 19.32 -8.98 21.85
N VAL A 61 20.38 -9.23 21.07
CA VAL A 61 20.44 -8.81 19.67
C VAL A 61 19.32 -9.42 18.84
N THR A 62 18.90 -10.64 19.13
CA THR A 62 17.79 -11.32 18.44
C THR A 62 16.47 -10.56 18.65
N GLU A 63 16.19 -10.16 19.89
CA GLU A 63 14.99 -9.38 20.22
C GLU A 63 15.02 -8.00 19.58
N ILE A 64 16.19 -7.33 19.59
CA ILE A 64 16.38 -6.04 18.91
C ILE A 64 16.09 -6.18 17.40
N VAL A 65 16.59 -7.22 16.75
CA VAL A 65 16.33 -7.52 15.33
C VAL A 65 14.84 -7.75 15.08
N LEU A 66 14.16 -8.50 15.94
CA LEU A 66 12.72 -8.73 15.85
C LEU A 66 11.90 -7.43 16.02
N ASN A 67 12.35 -6.52 16.87
CA ASN A 67 11.72 -5.22 17.04
C ASN A 67 11.98 -4.30 15.84
N LEU A 68 13.21 -4.30 15.31
CA LEU A 68 13.55 -3.56 14.08
C LEU A 68 12.71 -4.00 12.87
N LYS A 69 12.40 -5.30 12.73
CA LYS A 69 11.49 -5.80 11.67
C LYS A 69 10.09 -5.19 11.74
N LYS A 70 9.65 -4.71 12.91
CA LYS A 70 8.33 -4.08 13.10
C LYS A 70 8.33 -2.60 12.70
N VAL A 71 9.48 -1.97 12.54
CA VAL A 71 9.59 -0.57 12.09
C VAL A 71 9.15 -0.46 10.64
N LYS A 72 8.27 0.48 10.36
CA LYS A 72 7.68 0.70 9.04
C LYS A 72 8.17 2.02 8.45
N PHE A 73 8.59 1.96 7.20
CA PHE A 73 9.12 3.11 6.49
C PHE A 73 8.25 3.46 5.29
N LYS A 74 7.81 4.70 5.20
CA LYS A 74 7.29 5.29 3.97
C LYS A 74 8.48 5.78 3.15
N HIS A 75 8.46 5.56 1.84
CA HIS A 75 9.55 5.95 0.96
C HIS A 75 9.09 6.92 -0.13
N ASN A 76 9.96 7.87 -0.48
CA ASN A 76 9.79 8.82 -1.59
C ASN A 76 10.77 8.56 -2.73
N GLY A 77 11.62 7.53 -2.63
CA GLY A 77 12.61 7.11 -3.62
C GLY A 77 12.86 5.61 -3.55
N LYS A 78 13.67 5.08 -4.47
CA LYS A 78 13.98 3.64 -4.56
C LYS A 78 15.43 3.29 -4.19
N GLU A 79 16.26 4.29 -3.93
CA GLU A 79 17.67 4.08 -3.62
C GLU A 79 17.82 3.46 -2.22
N PRO A 80 18.65 2.41 -2.08
CA PRO A 80 19.00 1.87 -0.77
C PRO A 80 19.72 2.94 0.06
N ARG A 81 19.38 3.06 1.34
CA ARG A 81 20.01 4.00 2.27
C ARG A 81 20.45 3.29 3.54
N LEU A 82 21.57 3.76 4.08
CA LEU A 82 22.05 3.39 5.40
C LEU A 82 21.53 4.42 6.39
N LEU A 83 20.69 4.02 7.31
CA LEU A 83 20.18 4.85 8.39
C LEU A 83 20.90 4.52 9.69
N SER A 84 21.02 5.48 10.58
CA SER A 84 21.67 5.30 11.88
C SER A 84 20.72 5.66 13.03
N LEU A 85 20.89 4.94 14.12
CA LEU A 85 20.21 5.17 15.39
C LEU A 85 21.30 5.28 16.46
N ARG A 86 21.38 6.42 17.14
CA ARG A 86 22.36 6.69 18.19
C ARG A 86 21.68 7.28 19.40
N VAL A 87 21.74 6.57 20.51
CA VAL A 87 21.16 7.01 21.79
C VAL A 87 22.20 6.81 22.89
N HIS A 88 22.32 7.82 23.75
CA HIS A 88 23.27 7.82 24.88
C HIS A 88 22.57 8.12 26.20
N LYS A 89 21.35 7.67 26.40
CA LYS A 89 20.57 7.97 27.59
C LYS A 89 19.83 6.72 28.04
N GLN A 90 19.90 6.43 29.36
CA GLN A 90 19.08 5.39 29.96
C GLN A 90 17.60 5.58 29.64
N GLY A 91 16.90 4.51 29.27
CA GLY A 91 15.49 4.52 28.96
C GLY A 91 15.12 3.68 27.75
N VAL A 92 13.89 3.83 27.31
CA VAL A 92 13.35 3.12 26.13
C VAL A 92 13.80 3.83 24.86
N VAL A 93 14.41 3.06 23.96
CA VAL A 93 14.80 3.49 22.61
C VAL A 93 13.68 3.12 21.66
N THR A 94 13.20 4.09 20.91
CA THR A 94 12.07 3.94 19.99
C THR A 94 12.46 4.24 18.55
N ALA A 95 11.57 3.95 17.61
CA ALA A 95 11.79 4.26 16.21
C ALA A 95 11.82 5.78 15.93
N ALA A 96 11.35 6.62 16.87
CA ALA A 96 11.47 8.09 16.78
C ALA A 96 12.92 8.57 16.90
N ASP A 97 13.80 7.77 17.54
CA ASP A 97 15.23 8.10 17.73
C ASP A 97 16.07 7.82 16.46
N ILE A 98 15.46 7.24 15.41
CA ILE A 98 16.12 7.01 14.13
C ILE A 98 16.37 8.37 13.46
N ALA A 99 17.59 8.55 12.95
CA ALA A 99 17.96 9.78 12.26
C ALA A 99 17.02 10.07 11.07
N ASP A 100 16.55 11.30 10.98
CA ASP A 100 15.69 11.74 9.89
C ASP A 100 16.37 11.58 8.53
N ASP A 101 15.65 11.03 7.57
CA ASP A 101 16.09 10.90 6.17
C ASP A 101 15.01 11.48 5.24
N THR A 102 15.45 12.08 4.15
CA THR A 102 14.55 12.71 3.16
C THR A 102 13.80 11.69 2.31
N VAL A 103 14.35 10.48 2.18
CA VAL A 103 13.81 9.40 1.33
C VAL A 103 12.94 8.45 2.15
N TYR A 104 13.36 8.13 3.38
CA TYR A 104 12.68 7.18 4.25
C TYR A 104 12.16 7.85 5.52
N GLN A 105 10.87 7.78 5.74
CA GLN A 105 10.20 8.34 6.91
C GLN A 105 9.61 7.22 7.75
N VAL A 106 9.83 7.26 9.06
CA VAL A 106 9.25 6.30 10.01
C VAL A 106 7.74 6.57 10.14
N VAL A 107 6.94 5.51 9.96
CA VAL A 107 5.46 5.57 10.06
C VAL A 107 4.99 5.31 11.49
N ASN A 108 5.70 4.47 12.23
CA ASN A 108 5.36 4.07 13.60
C ASN A 108 6.46 4.47 14.59
N PRO A 109 6.58 5.76 14.94
CA PRO A 109 7.65 6.27 15.81
C PRO A 109 7.63 5.68 17.23
N ASP A 110 6.47 5.23 17.71
CA ASP A 110 6.29 4.65 19.04
C ASP A 110 6.78 3.19 19.15
N GLN A 111 7.27 2.58 18.05
CA GLN A 111 7.77 1.22 18.07
C GLN A 111 9.03 1.13 18.92
N ILE A 112 8.97 0.34 19.99
CA ILE A 112 10.12 0.08 20.88
C ILE A 112 11.11 -0.79 20.12
N ILE A 113 12.40 -0.41 20.19
CA ILE A 113 13.53 -1.13 19.61
C ILE A 113 14.27 -1.88 20.72
N CYS A 114 14.71 -1.17 21.76
CA CYS A 114 15.35 -1.75 22.92
C CYS A 114 15.22 -0.85 24.15
N THR A 115 15.67 -1.33 25.31
CA THR A 115 15.68 -0.61 26.59
C THR A 115 17.11 -0.55 27.13
N LEU A 116 17.60 0.65 27.42
CA LEU A 116 18.90 0.87 28.03
C LEU A 116 18.74 0.92 29.56
N ASP A 117 19.38 -0.02 30.25
CA ASP A 117 19.38 -0.11 31.73
C ASP A 117 20.39 0.87 32.37
N GLN A 118 21.39 1.28 31.61
CA GLN A 118 22.44 2.19 32.03
C GLN A 118 22.67 3.30 31.00
N ASP A 119 23.37 4.36 31.40
CA ASP A 119 23.85 5.41 30.48
C ASP A 119 24.96 4.83 29.57
N THR A 120 24.57 4.01 28.64
CA THR A 120 25.45 3.36 27.64
C THR A 120 25.14 3.90 26.26
N MET A 121 26.17 4.06 25.45
CA MET A 121 26.00 4.45 24.05
C MET A 121 25.49 3.26 23.25
N PHE A 122 24.25 3.37 22.76
CA PHE A 122 23.69 2.41 21.81
C PHE A 122 23.80 2.99 20.40
N GLU A 123 24.49 2.29 19.53
CA GLU A 123 24.68 2.65 18.13
C GLU A 123 24.31 1.48 17.23
N CYS A 124 23.38 1.75 16.31
CA CYS A 124 22.88 0.79 15.36
C CYS A 124 22.81 1.45 13.97
N GLU A 125 23.37 0.79 12.98
CA GLU A 125 23.27 1.16 11.57
C GLU A 125 22.48 0.08 10.84
N PHE A 126 21.53 0.46 10.00
CA PHE A 126 20.74 -0.50 9.23
C PHE A 126 20.45 -0.01 7.84
N GLN A 127 20.44 -0.95 6.90
CA GLN A 127 20.15 -0.67 5.51
C GLN A 127 18.65 -0.81 5.26
N VAL A 128 18.05 0.23 4.68
CA VAL A 128 16.67 0.23 4.21
C VAL A 128 16.67 0.22 2.69
N ARG A 129 15.85 -0.64 2.11
CA ARG A 129 15.61 -0.63 0.66
C ARG A 129 14.15 -0.86 0.34
N VAL A 130 13.77 -0.54 -0.90
CA VAL A 130 12.46 -0.82 -1.47
C VAL A 130 12.49 -2.19 -2.15
N GLY A 131 11.45 -2.98 -1.91
CA GLY A 131 11.27 -4.30 -2.50
C GLY A 131 9.80 -4.66 -2.62
N ARG A 132 9.53 -5.93 -2.96
CA ARG A 132 8.17 -6.48 -3.10
C ARG A 132 8.04 -7.77 -2.33
N GLY A 133 6.85 -8.00 -1.76
CA GLY A 133 6.54 -9.23 -1.05
C GLY A 133 7.38 -9.44 0.19
N PHE A 134 8.13 -10.52 0.24
CA PHE A 134 8.98 -10.95 1.35
C PHE A 134 10.34 -11.41 0.82
N ALA A 135 11.40 -11.04 1.51
CA ALA A 135 12.74 -11.57 1.26
C ALA A 135 13.32 -12.14 2.55
N THR A 136 13.92 -13.30 2.47
CA THR A 136 14.62 -13.93 3.60
C THR A 136 15.96 -13.25 3.89
N GLY A 137 16.49 -13.45 5.11
CA GLY A 137 17.83 -12.98 5.46
C GLY A 137 18.90 -13.52 4.50
N ASP A 138 18.77 -14.78 4.07
CA ASP A 138 19.71 -15.36 3.10
C ASP A 138 19.67 -14.68 1.73
N GLU A 139 18.49 -14.27 1.26
CA GLU A 139 18.34 -13.49 0.03
C GLU A 139 18.88 -12.06 0.16
N ASN A 140 18.85 -11.51 1.38
CA ASN A 140 19.40 -10.20 1.68
C ASN A 140 20.92 -10.22 1.90
N LYS A 141 21.53 -11.41 2.00
CA LYS A 141 22.96 -11.56 2.17
C LYS A 141 23.71 -11.25 0.88
N VAL A 142 24.56 -10.24 0.95
CA VAL A 142 25.44 -9.85 -0.17
C VAL A 142 26.77 -10.62 -0.03
N PRO A 143 27.41 -11.10 -1.13
CA PRO A 143 28.65 -11.88 -1.07
C PRO A 143 29.73 -11.18 -0.29
N ASP A 144 30.05 -10.00 -0.29
CA ASP A 144 31.12 -9.31 0.44
C ASP A 144 30.61 -8.51 1.65
N MET A 145 29.64 -9.05 2.39
CA MET A 145 29.09 -8.37 3.54
C MET A 145 30.14 -8.23 4.66
N PRO A 146 30.35 -7.02 5.24
CA PRO A 146 31.31 -6.80 6.30
C PRO A 146 30.99 -7.64 7.55
N ILE A 147 32.02 -8.03 8.29
CA ILE A 147 31.86 -8.76 9.55
C ILE A 147 31.04 -7.90 10.54
N GLY A 148 30.10 -8.52 11.23
CA GLY A 148 29.20 -7.85 12.18
C GLY A 148 27.93 -7.25 11.58
N VAL A 149 27.74 -7.37 10.26
CA VAL A 149 26.46 -7.05 9.61
C VAL A 149 25.59 -8.29 9.61
N ILE A 150 24.40 -8.17 10.18
CA ILE A 150 23.40 -9.23 10.31
C ILE A 150 22.33 -9.02 9.24
N PRO A 151 22.20 -9.93 8.26
CA PRO A 151 21.09 -9.87 7.32
C PRO A 151 19.79 -10.28 8.02
N ILE A 152 18.69 -9.58 7.72
CA ILE A 152 17.39 -9.84 8.35
C ILE A 152 16.31 -10.06 7.31
N ASP A 153 15.29 -10.85 7.67
CA ASP A 153 14.13 -11.04 6.80
C ASP A 153 13.35 -9.73 6.68
N SER A 154 12.91 -9.43 5.49
CA SER A 154 12.29 -8.14 5.15
C SER A 154 10.87 -8.34 4.63
N ILE A 155 9.89 -7.69 5.26
CA ILE A 155 8.50 -7.67 4.81
C ILE A 155 8.26 -6.36 4.05
N PHE A 156 8.32 -6.42 2.74
CA PHE A 156 8.13 -5.26 1.89
C PHE A 156 6.65 -4.93 1.66
N SER A 157 5.77 -5.95 1.62
CA SER A 157 4.35 -5.73 1.35
C SER A 157 3.71 -4.79 2.36
N PRO A 158 3.12 -3.65 1.92
CA PRO A 158 2.44 -2.72 2.81
C PRO A 158 1.01 -3.16 3.14
N VAL A 159 0.50 -4.19 2.47
CA VAL A 159 -0.85 -4.73 2.68
C VAL A 159 -0.75 -5.96 3.58
N THR A 160 -1.43 -5.89 4.71
CA THR A 160 -1.42 -6.95 5.73
C THR A 160 -2.50 -7.99 5.50
N ARG A 161 -3.67 -7.55 5.02
CA ARG A 161 -4.82 -8.43 4.82
C ARG A 161 -5.69 -7.93 3.68
N VAL A 162 -6.21 -8.87 2.89
CA VAL A 162 -7.23 -8.61 1.86
C VAL A 162 -8.33 -9.65 1.99
N LYS A 163 -9.57 -9.18 2.07
CA LYS A 163 -10.77 -10.01 2.03
C LYS A 163 -11.65 -9.54 0.89
N TYR A 164 -12.20 -10.46 0.12
CA TYR A 164 -13.21 -10.13 -0.87
C TYR A 164 -14.43 -11.05 -0.72
N SER A 165 -15.57 -10.53 -1.08
CA SER A 165 -16.82 -11.27 -1.19
C SER A 165 -17.60 -10.83 -2.42
N VAL A 166 -18.31 -11.76 -3.02
CA VAL A 166 -19.14 -11.53 -4.19
C VAL A 166 -20.57 -11.79 -3.81
N GLN A 167 -21.45 -10.87 -4.13
CA GLN A 167 -22.88 -10.95 -3.86
C GLN A 167 -23.63 -10.72 -5.17
N ASN A 168 -24.66 -11.51 -5.41
CA ASN A 168 -25.58 -11.24 -6.53
C ASN A 168 -26.34 -9.96 -6.24
N THR A 169 -26.48 -9.12 -7.23
CA THR A 169 -27.17 -7.85 -7.10
C THR A 169 -28.00 -7.55 -8.34
N ARG A 170 -29.00 -6.67 -8.16
CA ARG A 170 -29.84 -6.19 -9.25
C ARG A 170 -29.45 -4.77 -9.62
N VAL A 171 -29.22 -4.53 -10.89
CA VAL A 171 -28.99 -3.19 -11.44
C VAL A 171 -30.13 -2.88 -12.42
N GLY A 172 -31.06 -2.02 -12.01
CA GLY A 172 -32.26 -1.74 -12.78
C GLY A 172 -33.18 -2.97 -12.90
N GLN A 173 -33.48 -3.41 -14.12
CA GLN A 173 -34.28 -4.61 -14.41
C GLN A 173 -33.43 -5.88 -14.55
N MET A 174 -32.10 -5.76 -14.64
CA MET A 174 -31.19 -6.89 -14.79
C MET A 174 -30.78 -7.43 -13.42
N THR A 175 -30.90 -8.74 -13.23
CA THR A 175 -30.57 -9.45 -11.98
C THR A 175 -29.22 -10.15 -12.01
N ASP A 176 -28.53 -10.14 -13.15
CA ASP A 176 -27.32 -10.92 -13.44
C ASP A 176 -26.04 -10.12 -13.21
N TYR A 177 -25.99 -9.37 -12.11
CA TYR A 177 -24.79 -8.60 -11.75
C TYR A 177 -24.17 -9.12 -10.44
N ASP A 178 -22.82 -9.19 -10.47
CA ASP A 178 -22.02 -9.44 -9.28
C ASP A 178 -21.65 -8.11 -8.63
N LYS A 179 -21.90 -8.00 -7.33
CA LYS A 179 -21.33 -6.97 -6.47
C LYS A 179 -20.06 -7.51 -5.81
N LEU A 180 -18.90 -7.01 -6.22
CA LEU A 180 -17.63 -7.32 -5.58
C LEU A 180 -17.39 -6.34 -4.42
N ILE A 181 -17.28 -6.87 -3.21
CA ILE A 181 -16.92 -6.14 -2.01
C ILE A 181 -15.48 -6.51 -1.69
N LEU A 182 -14.58 -5.53 -1.64
CA LEU A 182 -13.17 -5.73 -1.33
C LEU A 182 -12.79 -4.94 -0.07
N GLU A 183 -12.25 -5.63 0.91
CA GLU A 183 -11.75 -5.06 2.15
C GLU A 183 -10.23 -5.18 2.16
N VAL A 184 -9.53 -4.06 2.32
CA VAL A 184 -8.06 -3.99 2.30
C VAL A 184 -7.56 -3.35 3.60
N TRP A 185 -6.64 -4.02 4.27
CA TRP A 185 -5.95 -3.52 5.46
C TRP A 185 -4.49 -3.26 5.12
N THR A 186 -4.04 -2.07 5.44
CA THR A 186 -2.64 -1.65 5.25
C THR A 186 -1.98 -1.36 6.59
N ASP A 187 -0.68 -1.36 6.62
CA ASP A 187 0.12 -1.09 7.83
C ASP A 187 0.47 0.40 8.02
N GLY A 188 -0.17 1.30 7.27
CA GLY A 188 0.03 2.75 7.36
C GLY A 188 1.05 3.32 6.37
N ARG A 189 1.86 2.49 5.71
CA ARG A 189 2.83 2.94 4.69
C ARG A 189 2.16 3.48 3.43
N ILE A 190 0.97 2.96 3.10
CA ILE A 190 0.16 3.36 1.94
C ILE A 190 -1.31 3.43 2.32
N ALA A 191 -2.05 4.37 1.74
CA ALA A 191 -3.50 4.41 1.89
C ALA A 191 -4.16 3.26 1.09
N PRO A 192 -5.26 2.64 1.58
CA PRO A 192 -5.93 1.54 0.88
C PRO A 192 -6.41 1.89 -0.53
N ALA A 193 -6.84 3.14 -0.74
CA ALA A 193 -7.24 3.62 -2.07
C ALA A 193 -6.07 3.62 -3.05
N ASP A 194 -4.90 4.11 -2.62
CA ASP A 194 -3.69 4.14 -3.44
C ASP A 194 -3.16 2.73 -3.70
N ALA A 195 -3.24 1.83 -2.71
CA ALA A 195 -2.90 0.42 -2.88
C ALA A 195 -3.77 -0.23 -3.97
N MET A 196 -5.07 0.06 -3.98
CA MET A 196 -6.00 -0.42 -5.01
C MET A 196 -5.67 0.14 -6.39
N LEU A 197 -5.38 1.43 -6.50
CA LEU A 197 -4.98 2.05 -7.77
C LEU A 197 -3.70 1.42 -8.33
N GLN A 198 -2.68 1.26 -7.48
CA GLN A 198 -1.42 0.63 -7.89
C GLN A 198 -1.62 -0.84 -8.29
N ALA A 199 -2.39 -1.62 -7.53
CA ALA A 199 -2.67 -3.02 -7.84
C ALA A 199 -3.44 -3.16 -9.16
N SER A 200 -4.41 -2.29 -9.41
CA SER A 200 -5.19 -2.27 -10.67
C SER A 200 -4.30 -1.89 -11.86
N ALA A 201 -3.40 -0.91 -11.69
CA ALA A 201 -2.44 -0.51 -12.72
C ALA A 201 -1.46 -1.63 -13.05
N ILE A 202 -0.94 -2.33 -12.04
CA ILE A 202 -0.06 -3.50 -12.22
C ILE A 202 -0.79 -4.60 -13.00
N LEU A 203 -2.01 -4.94 -12.58
CA LEU A 203 -2.81 -5.97 -13.24
C LEU A 203 -3.11 -5.62 -14.70
N ARG A 204 -3.50 -4.36 -14.95
CA ARG A 204 -3.73 -3.86 -16.31
C ARG A 204 -2.47 -3.98 -17.16
N HIS A 205 -1.33 -3.52 -16.66
CA HIS A 205 -0.06 -3.58 -17.40
C HIS A 205 0.33 -5.01 -17.80
N HIS A 206 0.09 -5.99 -16.92
CA HIS A 206 0.33 -7.40 -17.25
C HIS A 206 -0.65 -7.95 -18.27
N LEU A 207 -1.88 -7.44 -18.31
CA LEU A 207 -2.88 -7.82 -19.31
C LEU A 207 -2.66 -7.17 -20.67
N ASP A 208 -2.01 -5.99 -20.71
CA ASP A 208 -1.73 -5.26 -21.96
C ASP A 208 -0.92 -6.10 -22.96
N VAL A 209 -0.07 -7.02 -22.47
CA VAL A 209 0.67 -7.96 -23.33
C VAL A 209 -0.27 -8.85 -24.17
N PHE A 210 -1.45 -9.18 -23.65
CA PHE A 210 -2.44 -10.00 -24.32
C PHE A 210 -3.43 -9.20 -25.17
N VAL A 211 -3.57 -7.90 -24.90
CA VAL A 211 -4.52 -6.99 -25.56
C VAL A 211 -3.97 -6.42 -26.87
N ASN A 212 -2.65 -6.47 -27.10
CA ASN A 212 -2.01 -5.99 -28.33
C ASN A 212 -2.39 -6.77 -29.62
N TYR A 213 -3.39 -7.62 -29.53
CA TYR A 213 -4.05 -8.27 -30.66
C TYR A 213 -5.32 -7.46 -31.03
N ASP A 214 -5.25 -6.70 -32.13
CA ASP A 214 -6.36 -6.05 -32.83
C ASP A 214 -7.57 -5.63 -31.94
N ASP A 215 -7.61 -4.36 -31.54
CA ASP A 215 -8.73 -3.72 -30.81
C ASP A 215 -10.10 -3.83 -31.52
N LYS A 216 -10.14 -4.37 -32.75
CA LYS A 216 -11.34 -4.46 -33.59
C LYS A 216 -12.21 -5.68 -33.34
N GLN A 217 -11.76 -6.66 -32.54
CA GLN A 217 -12.49 -7.93 -32.42
C GLN A 217 -13.31 -8.10 -31.13
N VAL A 218 -13.17 -7.23 -30.12
CA VAL A 218 -13.91 -7.37 -28.87
C VAL A 218 -14.69 -6.09 -28.58
N ASN A 219 -15.95 -6.09 -28.97
CA ASN A 219 -16.91 -5.07 -28.52
C ASN A 219 -17.30 -5.37 -27.05
N PHE A 220 -16.74 -4.62 -26.12
CA PHE A 220 -17.26 -4.62 -24.75
C PHE A 220 -18.53 -3.73 -24.74
N GLU A 221 -19.69 -4.33 -24.54
CA GLU A 221 -20.88 -3.56 -24.20
C GLU A 221 -20.61 -2.88 -22.85
N GLU A 222 -20.44 -1.58 -22.85
CA GLU A 222 -20.37 -0.79 -21.62
C GLU A 222 -21.66 -1.00 -20.84
N ALA A 223 -21.52 -1.35 -19.55
CA ALA A 223 -22.69 -1.40 -18.67
C ALA A 223 -23.30 0.01 -18.64
N PRO A 224 -24.60 0.17 -18.87
CA PRO A 224 -25.24 1.46 -18.76
C PRO A 224 -25.00 2.00 -17.35
N SER A 225 -24.33 3.12 -17.23
CA SER A 225 -24.19 3.90 -15.98
C SER A 225 -25.54 4.54 -15.69
N ALA A 226 -26.43 3.77 -15.06
CA ALA A 226 -27.87 3.99 -15.03
C ALA A 226 -28.36 5.12 -14.11
N VAL A 227 -27.50 5.99 -13.60
CA VAL A 227 -27.99 7.07 -12.72
C VAL A 227 -27.47 8.48 -13.11
N GLN A 228 -26.38 8.58 -13.85
CA GLN A 228 -25.91 9.90 -14.31
C GLN A 228 -26.41 10.30 -15.71
N ASP A 229 -26.92 9.35 -16.50
CA ASP A 229 -27.27 9.62 -17.91
C ASP A 229 -28.65 10.25 -18.11
N GLU A 230 -29.63 10.03 -17.23
CA GLU A 230 -30.93 10.67 -17.44
C GLU A 230 -30.95 12.15 -17.10
N GLU A 231 -30.27 12.58 -16.05
CA GLU A 231 -30.17 14.00 -15.72
C GLU A 231 -29.22 14.76 -16.68
N THR A 232 -28.09 14.15 -17.03
CA THR A 232 -27.16 14.74 -18.02
C THR A 232 -27.72 14.71 -19.42
N ALA A 233 -28.48 13.70 -19.80
CA ALA A 233 -29.19 13.66 -21.08
C ALA A 233 -30.34 14.69 -21.13
N ARG A 234 -31.08 14.87 -20.04
CA ARG A 234 -32.07 15.95 -19.92
C ARG A 234 -31.45 17.34 -20.00
N LEU A 235 -30.34 17.56 -19.27
CA LEU A 235 -29.59 18.81 -19.32
C LEU A 235 -28.99 19.09 -20.72
N ARG A 236 -28.42 18.09 -21.38
CA ARG A 236 -27.92 18.24 -22.76
C ARG A 236 -29.04 18.49 -23.74
N LYS A 237 -30.21 17.88 -23.58
CA LYS A 237 -31.37 18.11 -24.40
C LYS A 237 -31.93 19.54 -24.22
N LEU A 238 -31.98 20.03 -22.96
CA LEU A 238 -32.37 21.39 -22.63
C LEU A 238 -31.37 22.43 -23.16
N LEU A 239 -30.06 22.15 -23.06
CA LEU A 239 -29.00 23.04 -23.57
C LEU A 239 -28.92 23.09 -25.11
N ASN A 240 -29.34 22.04 -25.79
CA ASN A 240 -29.36 21.97 -27.27
C ASN A 240 -30.71 22.39 -27.88
N MET A 241 -31.72 22.69 -27.06
CA MET A 241 -33.00 23.26 -27.57
C MET A 241 -32.81 24.72 -27.98
N SER A 242 -33.40 25.09 -29.11
CA SER A 242 -33.37 26.48 -29.55
C SER A 242 -34.23 27.33 -28.59
N VAL A 243 -33.84 28.58 -28.40
CA VAL A 243 -34.56 29.55 -27.54
C VAL A 243 -36.05 29.65 -27.86
N ASN A 244 -36.44 29.37 -29.13
CA ASN A 244 -37.82 29.39 -29.59
C ASN A 244 -38.63 28.13 -29.20
N GLU A 245 -37.98 27.06 -28.74
CA GLU A 245 -38.64 25.82 -28.32
C GLU A 245 -38.80 25.75 -26.79
N ILE A 246 -38.20 26.70 -26.08
CA ILE A 246 -38.39 26.84 -24.64
C ILE A 246 -39.63 27.71 -24.42
N GLU A 247 -40.64 27.20 -23.72
CA GLU A 247 -41.84 27.97 -23.35
C GLU A 247 -41.48 29.14 -22.42
N LEU A 248 -40.95 30.19 -22.99
CA LEU A 248 -40.67 31.42 -22.27
C LEU A 248 -41.93 32.30 -22.21
N SER A 249 -42.14 32.98 -21.10
CA SER A 249 -43.19 33.96 -21.01
C SER A 249 -42.97 35.05 -22.09
N VAL A 250 -44.07 35.59 -22.65
CA VAL A 250 -44.03 36.59 -23.73
C VAL A 250 -43.14 37.80 -23.41
N ARG A 251 -42.98 38.15 -22.13
CA ARG A 251 -42.04 39.20 -21.66
C ARG A 251 -40.57 38.79 -21.76
N ALA A 252 -40.25 37.54 -21.49
CA ALA A 252 -38.87 37.03 -21.55
C ALA A 252 -38.43 36.81 -23.01
N ALA A 253 -39.34 36.37 -23.89
CA ALA A 253 -39.08 36.19 -25.32
C ALA A 253 -38.87 37.51 -26.09
N ASN A 254 -39.44 38.63 -25.61
CA ASN A 254 -39.23 39.95 -26.22
C ASN A 254 -37.96 40.68 -25.70
N CYS A 255 -37.24 40.13 -24.74
CA CYS A 255 -36.00 40.70 -24.19
C CYS A 255 -34.73 39.96 -24.68
N LEU A 256 -34.87 38.88 -25.43
CA LEU A 256 -33.81 38.12 -26.08
C LEU A 256 -33.82 38.39 -27.58
#